data_a493877890622626ab3e58a0d50c1a08
#
_entry.id   a493877890622626ab3e58a0d50c1a08
#
_cell.length_a   1.000
_cell.length_b   1.000
_cell.length_c   1.000
_cell.angle_alpha   90.00
_cell.angle_beta   90.00
_cell.angle_gamma   90.00
#
_symmetry.space_group_name_H-M   'P 1'
#
loop_
_entity.id
_entity.type
_entity.pdbx_description
1 polymer ?
#
loop_
_entity_poly.entity_id
_entity_poly.type
_entity_poly.pdbx_seq_one_letter_code
_entity_poly.pdbx_strand_id
1 'polypeptide(L)'
;MRSLAFTATGQDHWNQWAALCCSCGLCTLYACPEELYPKEACDQSRAEMKKADIKWTGAMTVKPHPMRDGRRVPIRTLMKKLHILQYDHPAPLQDGVLAPRRVVLALKQGAGSPNQALVKAGDRVEAGQVLGELPEKVLGAVIHAPFAASVAEVTANHIVLTRL
;
A
#
# COMPACT_ATOMS: atom_id res chain seq x y z
N MET A 1 15.38 10.16 -13.29
CA MET A 1 16.62 10.89 -13.61
C MET A 1 16.39 12.28 -14.20
N ARG A 2 15.36 12.55 -15.02
CA ARG A 2 15.05 13.92 -15.49
C ARG A 2 14.73 14.91 -14.35
N SER A 3 14.13 14.43 -13.26
CA SER A 3 13.84 15.24 -12.08
C SER A 3 15.09 15.75 -11.35
N LEU A 4 16.26 15.15 -11.58
CA LEU A 4 17.52 15.61 -11.01
C LEU A 4 18.29 16.59 -11.90
N ALA A 5 17.80 16.86 -13.09
CA ALA A 5 18.38 17.82 -14.02
C ALA A 5 17.70 19.21 -13.96
N PHE A 6 17.10 19.55 -12.81
CA PHE A 6 16.34 20.81 -12.67
C PHE A 6 17.19 22.06 -12.92
N THR A 7 18.49 22.01 -12.62
CA THR A 7 19.41 23.12 -12.92
C THR A 7 19.53 23.41 -14.42
N ALA A 8 19.33 22.39 -15.28
CA ALA A 8 19.37 22.53 -16.73
C ALA A 8 17.99 22.77 -17.35
N THR A 9 16.90 22.31 -16.70
CA THR A 9 15.55 22.33 -17.27
C THR A 9 14.59 23.29 -16.55
N GLY A 10 14.99 23.85 -15.42
CA GLY A 10 14.16 24.69 -14.57
C GLY A 10 13.33 23.89 -13.54
N GLN A 11 12.97 24.57 -12.47
CA GLN A 11 12.29 23.96 -11.32
C GLN A 11 10.89 23.41 -11.68
N ASP A 12 10.15 24.09 -12.56
CA ASP A 12 8.80 23.66 -12.94
C ASP A 12 8.81 22.33 -13.69
N HIS A 13 9.75 22.14 -14.61
CA HIS A 13 9.95 20.88 -15.30
C HIS A 13 10.37 19.76 -14.36
N TRP A 14 11.24 20.05 -13.41
CA TRP A 14 11.66 19.09 -12.40
C TRP A 14 10.49 18.65 -11.54
N ASN A 15 9.70 19.60 -11.03
CA ASN A 15 8.51 19.33 -10.23
C ASN A 15 7.51 18.45 -11.00
N GLN A 16 7.18 18.79 -12.23
CA GLN A 16 6.25 18.00 -13.04
C GLN A 16 6.72 16.54 -13.21
N TRP A 17 8.00 16.32 -13.48
CA TRP A 17 8.56 14.97 -13.62
C TRP A 17 8.56 14.18 -12.31
N ALA A 18 8.67 14.83 -11.17
CA ALA A 18 8.57 14.19 -9.86
C ALA A 18 7.19 13.57 -9.62
N ALA A 19 6.13 14.08 -10.25
CA ALA A 19 4.78 13.50 -10.21
C ALA A 19 4.73 12.04 -10.70
N LEU A 20 5.64 11.63 -11.59
CA LEU A 20 5.73 10.26 -12.11
C LEU A 20 6.53 9.31 -11.22
N CYS A 21 7.06 9.79 -10.10
CA CYS A 21 7.79 8.95 -9.15
C CYS A 21 6.83 8.03 -8.39
N CYS A 22 7.08 6.72 -8.41
CA CYS A 22 6.32 5.72 -7.65
C CYS A 22 6.87 5.47 -6.23
N SER A 23 7.85 6.26 -5.79
CA SER A 23 8.50 6.17 -4.47
C SER A 23 9.11 4.78 -4.16
N CYS A 24 9.49 4.00 -5.17
CA CYS A 24 10.05 2.65 -4.97
C CYS A 24 11.45 2.61 -4.35
N GLY A 25 12.16 3.74 -4.29
CA GLY A 25 13.49 3.85 -3.68
C GLY A 25 14.66 3.26 -4.46
N LEU A 26 14.45 2.62 -5.62
CA LEU A 26 15.51 1.97 -6.39
C LEU A 26 16.59 2.97 -6.88
N CYS A 27 16.21 4.20 -7.14
CA CYS A 27 17.17 5.23 -7.55
C CYS A 27 18.12 5.61 -6.41
N THR A 28 17.66 5.65 -5.17
CA THR A 28 18.48 5.89 -3.98
C THR A 28 19.28 4.63 -3.61
N LEU A 29 18.59 3.50 -3.46
CA LEU A 29 19.19 2.28 -2.92
C LEU A 29 20.15 1.60 -3.89
N TYR A 30 19.82 1.58 -5.19
CA TYR A 30 20.50 0.74 -6.17
C TYR A 30 21.29 1.52 -7.21
N ALA A 31 20.70 2.59 -7.76
CA ALA A 31 21.21 3.23 -8.97
C ALA A 31 22.10 4.46 -8.71
N CYS A 32 22.06 5.06 -7.52
CA CYS A 32 22.87 6.23 -7.21
C CYS A 32 24.21 5.82 -6.57
N PRO A 33 25.36 5.99 -7.27
CA PRO A 33 26.68 5.69 -6.70
C PRO A 33 27.14 6.76 -5.70
N GLU A 34 26.58 7.97 -5.77
CA GLU A 34 26.96 9.15 -4.99
C GLU A 34 26.12 9.35 -3.72
N GLU A 35 25.20 8.43 -3.42
CA GLU A 35 24.29 8.51 -2.27
C GLU A 35 23.50 9.84 -2.16
N LEU A 36 23.08 10.40 -3.32
CA LEU A 36 22.41 11.71 -3.39
C LEU A 36 20.90 11.66 -3.05
N TYR A 37 20.39 10.54 -2.61
CA TYR A 37 18.99 10.37 -2.17
C TYR A 37 17.93 10.90 -3.17
N PRO A 38 17.96 10.50 -4.47
CA PRO A 38 17.05 11.04 -5.46
C PRO A 38 15.57 10.72 -5.23
N LYS A 39 15.25 9.65 -4.51
CA LYS A 39 13.86 9.35 -4.11
C LYS A 39 13.32 10.42 -3.16
N GLU A 40 14.09 10.79 -2.18
CA GLU A 40 13.75 11.79 -1.15
C GLU A 40 13.52 13.17 -1.79
N ALA A 41 14.35 13.55 -2.75
CA ALA A 41 14.15 14.77 -3.54
C ALA A 41 12.85 14.73 -4.34
N CYS A 42 12.49 13.59 -4.94
CA CYS A 42 11.22 13.44 -5.63
C CYS A 42 10.02 13.49 -4.68
N ASP A 43 10.12 12.88 -3.50
CA ASP A 43 9.05 12.89 -2.50
C ASP A 43 8.79 14.31 -1.97
N GLN A 44 9.85 15.08 -1.69
CA GLN A 44 9.75 16.48 -1.29
C GLN A 44 9.07 17.32 -2.38
N SER A 45 9.52 17.18 -3.63
CA SER A 45 8.93 17.89 -4.76
C SER A 45 7.44 17.55 -4.95
N ARG A 46 7.06 16.29 -4.81
CA ARG A 46 5.64 15.88 -4.87
C ARG A 46 4.81 16.48 -3.75
N ALA A 47 5.38 16.60 -2.55
CA ALA A 47 4.68 17.24 -1.44
C ALA A 47 4.43 18.73 -1.70
N GLU A 48 5.40 19.43 -2.31
CA GLU A 48 5.27 20.83 -2.71
C GLU A 48 4.27 21.01 -3.86
N MET A 49 4.31 20.14 -4.88
CA MET A 49 3.32 20.13 -5.96
C MET A 49 1.90 19.97 -5.42
N LYS A 50 1.69 19.07 -4.44
CA LYS A 50 0.40 18.87 -3.81
C LYS A 50 -0.09 20.12 -3.09
N LYS A 51 0.80 20.85 -2.40
CA LYS A 51 0.45 22.13 -1.73
C LYS A 51 0.07 23.22 -2.73
N ALA A 52 0.74 23.24 -3.89
CA ALA A 52 0.51 24.22 -4.95
C ALA A 52 -0.58 23.79 -5.95
N ASP A 53 -1.29 22.68 -5.72
CA ASP A 53 -2.26 22.05 -6.64
C ASP A 53 -1.71 21.85 -8.08
N ILE A 54 -0.42 21.62 -8.20
CA ILE A 54 0.23 21.32 -9.48
C ILE A 54 0.01 19.85 -9.81
N LYS A 55 -0.56 19.58 -10.99
CA LYS A 55 -0.85 18.21 -11.49
C LYS A 55 0.00 17.89 -12.71
N TRP A 56 0.22 16.60 -12.94
CA TRP A 56 0.84 16.13 -14.17
C TRP A 56 -0.05 16.46 -15.39
N THR A 57 0.52 17.15 -16.37
CA THR A 57 -0.17 17.57 -17.60
C THR A 57 0.32 16.84 -18.84
N GLY A 58 1.31 15.95 -18.70
CA GLY A 58 1.88 15.18 -19.80
C GLY A 58 1.02 13.97 -20.21
N ALA A 59 1.48 13.27 -21.26
CA ALA A 59 0.78 12.09 -21.74
C ALA A 59 0.68 10.99 -20.68
N MET A 60 -0.51 10.40 -20.51
CA MET A 60 -0.76 9.26 -19.63
C MET A 60 -0.29 7.93 -20.23
N THR A 61 -0.21 7.82 -21.53
CA THR A 61 0.29 6.65 -22.26
C THR A 61 1.69 6.91 -22.77
N VAL A 62 2.64 6.07 -22.34
CA VAL A 62 4.04 6.21 -22.75
C VAL A 62 4.48 4.92 -23.43
N LYS A 63 5.10 5.02 -24.61
CA LYS A 63 5.74 3.87 -25.25
C LYS A 63 6.95 3.44 -24.41
N PRO A 64 7.08 2.15 -24.09
CA PRO A 64 8.24 1.63 -23.36
C PRO A 64 9.54 1.98 -24.12
N HIS A 65 10.57 2.36 -23.37
CA HIS A 65 11.89 2.58 -23.98
C HIS A 65 12.42 1.26 -24.56
N PRO A 66 13.02 1.22 -25.77
CA PRO A 66 13.53 -0.01 -26.38
C PRO A 66 14.49 -0.80 -25.48
N MET A 67 15.28 -0.10 -24.65
CA MET A 67 16.23 -0.70 -23.71
C MET A 67 15.61 -1.05 -22.35
N ARG A 68 14.26 -1.08 -22.22
CA ARG A 68 13.60 -1.34 -20.94
C ARG A 68 14.04 -2.64 -20.29
N ASP A 69 14.14 -3.70 -21.06
CA ASP A 69 14.49 -5.03 -20.54
C ASP A 69 15.94 -5.10 -20.06
N GLY A 70 16.86 -4.44 -20.76
CA GLY A 70 18.26 -4.33 -20.34
C GLY A 70 18.50 -3.40 -19.14
N ARG A 71 17.48 -2.65 -18.70
CA ARG A 71 17.54 -1.73 -17.54
C ARG A 71 16.89 -2.28 -16.28
N ARG A 72 16.45 -3.52 -16.29
CA ARG A 72 15.85 -4.15 -15.10
C ARG A 72 16.91 -4.37 -14.03
N VAL A 73 16.51 -4.14 -12.79
CA VAL A 73 17.39 -4.41 -11.63
C VAL A 73 17.47 -5.94 -11.43
N PRO A 74 18.68 -6.54 -11.38
CA PRO A 74 18.83 -7.95 -11.07
C PRO A 74 18.32 -8.22 -9.65
N ILE A 75 17.27 -9.01 -9.52
CA ILE A 75 16.56 -9.22 -8.26
C ILE A 75 17.47 -9.72 -7.13
N ARG A 76 18.34 -10.69 -7.41
CA ARG A 76 19.27 -11.22 -6.41
C ARG A 76 20.27 -10.19 -5.90
N THR A 77 20.72 -9.28 -6.77
CA THR A 77 21.61 -8.18 -6.36
C THR A 77 20.88 -7.18 -5.46
N LEU A 78 19.62 -6.90 -5.78
CA LEU A 78 18.76 -6.07 -4.91
C LEU A 78 18.54 -6.75 -3.55
N MET A 79 18.21 -8.03 -3.53
CA MET A 79 18.02 -8.81 -2.29
C MET A 79 19.27 -8.80 -1.40
N LYS A 80 20.46 -8.89 -1.99
CA LYS A 80 21.73 -8.76 -1.26
C LYS A 80 21.87 -7.37 -0.62
N LYS A 81 21.60 -6.31 -1.38
CA LYS A 81 21.65 -4.94 -0.86
C LYS A 81 20.63 -4.68 0.27
N LEU A 82 19.49 -5.34 0.22
CA LEU A 82 18.43 -5.26 1.24
C LEU A 82 18.67 -6.21 2.44
N HIS A 83 19.70 -7.04 2.40
CA HIS A 83 19.99 -8.07 3.42
C HIS A 83 18.84 -9.06 3.65
N ILE A 84 18.09 -9.39 2.57
CA ILE A 84 16.95 -10.32 2.63
C ILE A 84 17.19 -11.63 1.88
N LEU A 85 18.41 -11.85 1.34
CA LEU A 85 18.72 -13.05 0.54
C LEU A 85 18.54 -14.34 1.35
N GLN A 86 18.77 -14.32 2.68
CA GLN A 86 18.55 -15.46 3.56
C GLN A 86 17.10 -15.91 3.64
N TYR A 87 16.15 -15.08 3.23
CA TYR A 87 14.72 -15.42 3.19
C TYR A 87 14.25 -15.93 1.82
N ASP A 88 15.18 -16.07 0.84
CA ASP A 88 14.89 -16.58 -0.50
C ASP A 88 14.81 -18.11 -0.48
N HIS A 89 13.75 -18.63 0.09
CA HIS A 89 13.45 -20.06 0.17
C HIS A 89 11.98 -20.32 -0.14
N PRO A 90 11.62 -21.54 -0.56
CA PRO A 90 10.25 -21.90 -0.84
C PRO A 90 9.34 -21.67 0.36
N ALA A 91 8.20 -21.05 0.12
CA ALA A 91 7.13 -20.86 1.10
C ALA A 91 5.91 -21.67 0.65
N PRO A 92 5.86 -23.00 0.93
CA PRO A 92 4.74 -23.83 0.50
C PRO A 92 3.46 -23.40 1.21
N LEU A 93 2.36 -23.42 0.45
CA LEU A 93 1.03 -23.22 1.03
C LEU A 93 0.76 -24.34 2.04
N GLN A 94 0.36 -23.96 3.25
CA GLN A 94 -0.11 -24.91 4.24
C GLN A 94 -1.64 -24.96 4.19
N ASP A 95 -2.20 -26.12 3.90
CA ASP A 95 -3.63 -26.36 3.87
C ASP A 95 -4.18 -26.52 5.31
N GLY A 96 -3.99 -25.50 6.12
CA GLY A 96 -4.46 -25.46 7.51
C GLY A 96 -5.47 -24.32 7.70
N VAL A 97 -6.65 -24.64 8.21
CA VAL A 97 -7.60 -23.62 8.64
C VAL A 97 -7.27 -23.21 10.07
N LEU A 98 -6.85 -21.96 10.24
CA LEU A 98 -6.74 -21.38 11.58
C LEU A 98 -8.13 -21.27 12.20
N ALA A 99 -8.30 -21.86 13.39
CA ALA A 99 -9.56 -21.91 14.11
C ALA A 99 -9.45 -21.22 15.49
N PRO A 100 -9.19 -19.92 15.56
CA PRO A 100 -9.09 -19.21 16.81
C PRO A 100 -10.45 -19.23 17.55
N ARG A 101 -10.40 -19.29 18.87
CA ARG A 101 -11.62 -19.21 19.70
C ARG A 101 -12.19 -17.79 19.74
N ARG A 102 -11.33 -16.78 19.64
CA ARG A 102 -11.69 -15.37 19.70
C ARG A 102 -10.93 -14.59 18.65
N VAL A 103 -11.61 -13.69 17.97
CA VAL A 103 -11.00 -12.73 17.03
C VAL A 103 -11.47 -11.32 17.34
N VAL A 104 -10.58 -10.36 17.09
CA VAL A 104 -10.87 -8.93 17.17
C VAL A 104 -10.76 -8.36 15.76
N LEU A 105 -11.86 -7.87 15.22
CA LEU A 105 -11.95 -7.29 13.89
C LEU A 105 -11.96 -5.77 14.00
N ALA A 106 -10.88 -5.11 13.61
CA ALA A 106 -10.85 -3.66 13.56
C ALA A 106 -11.82 -3.13 12.52
N LEU A 107 -12.61 -2.11 12.84
CA LEU A 107 -13.54 -1.46 11.91
C LEU A 107 -12.81 -0.69 10.81
N LYS A 108 -11.54 -0.35 11.02
CA LYS A 108 -10.64 0.21 10.00
C LYS A 108 -9.43 -0.71 9.79
N GLN A 109 -9.35 -1.34 8.62
CA GLN A 109 -8.29 -2.30 8.26
C GLN A 109 -7.43 -1.85 7.08
N GLY A 110 -7.24 -0.58 6.87
CA GLY A 110 -6.43 -0.08 5.76
C GLY A 110 -6.51 1.43 5.60
N ALA A 111 -6.11 1.91 4.41
CA ALA A 111 -6.12 3.33 4.07
C ALA A 111 -7.54 3.92 3.88
N GLY A 112 -8.55 3.05 3.74
CA GLY A 112 -9.94 3.46 3.55
C GLY A 112 -10.63 3.99 4.80
N SER A 113 -11.91 4.33 4.66
CA SER A 113 -12.77 4.75 5.75
C SER A 113 -13.08 3.59 6.72
N PRO A 114 -13.31 3.86 8.01
CA PRO A 114 -13.79 2.84 8.94
C PRO A 114 -15.20 2.39 8.58
N ASN A 115 -15.50 1.12 8.86
CA ASN A 115 -16.84 0.57 8.76
C ASN A 115 -17.72 1.06 9.92
N GLN A 116 -19.03 1.15 9.67
CA GLN A 116 -20.05 1.26 10.71
C GLN A 116 -20.53 -0.15 11.07
N ALA A 117 -20.51 -0.51 12.35
CA ALA A 117 -20.94 -1.83 12.80
C ALA A 117 -22.45 -2.01 12.57
N LEU A 118 -22.83 -3.14 11.96
CA LEU A 118 -24.21 -3.56 11.74
C LEU A 118 -24.72 -4.53 12.80
N VAL A 119 -23.85 -5.02 13.67
CA VAL A 119 -24.14 -6.01 14.68
C VAL A 119 -23.98 -5.44 16.08
N LYS A 120 -24.60 -6.11 17.06
CA LYS A 120 -24.55 -5.73 18.49
C LYS A 120 -23.99 -6.88 19.32
N ALA A 121 -23.50 -6.57 20.50
CA ALA A 121 -23.09 -7.59 21.48
C ALA A 121 -24.27 -8.54 21.78
N GLY A 122 -24.00 -9.85 21.76
CA GLY A 122 -24.99 -10.91 21.91
C GLY A 122 -25.54 -11.50 20.60
N ASP A 123 -25.36 -10.84 19.46
CA ASP A 123 -25.81 -11.35 18.16
C ASP A 123 -25.07 -12.63 17.78
N ARG A 124 -25.72 -13.50 17.02
CA ARG A 124 -25.10 -14.64 16.33
C ARG A 124 -24.92 -14.31 14.87
N VAL A 125 -23.76 -14.65 14.33
CA VAL A 125 -23.38 -14.38 12.95
C VAL A 125 -22.88 -15.66 12.27
N GLU A 126 -23.17 -15.80 11.00
CA GLU A 126 -22.72 -16.90 10.15
C GLU A 126 -21.39 -16.55 9.46
N ALA A 127 -20.62 -17.55 9.03
CA ALA A 127 -19.43 -17.36 8.23
C ALA A 127 -19.75 -16.57 6.95
N GLY A 128 -18.97 -15.53 6.65
CA GLY A 128 -19.17 -14.65 5.50
C GLY A 128 -20.25 -13.57 5.69
N GLN A 129 -20.98 -13.56 6.79
CA GLN A 129 -21.96 -12.52 7.07
C GLN A 129 -21.31 -11.16 7.19
N VAL A 130 -21.93 -10.14 6.59
CA VAL A 130 -21.49 -8.73 6.71
C VAL A 130 -21.67 -8.24 8.14
N LEU A 131 -20.59 -7.70 8.72
CA LEU A 131 -20.57 -7.19 10.10
C LEU A 131 -20.50 -5.67 10.17
N GLY A 132 -20.08 -5.03 9.09
CA GLY A 132 -19.97 -3.59 9.01
C GLY A 132 -20.15 -3.11 7.58
N GLU A 133 -20.64 -1.90 7.42
CA GLU A 133 -20.84 -1.25 6.13
C GLU A 133 -20.04 0.04 6.00
N LEU A 134 -19.88 0.49 4.78
CA LEU A 134 -19.25 1.76 4.45
C LEU A 134 -20.30 2.75 3.97
N PRO A 135 -20.14 4.04 4.28
CA PRO A 135 -20.95 5.08 3.66
C PRO A 135 -20.83 5.04 2.14
N GLU A 136 -21.84 5.48 1.42
CA GLU A 136 -21.80 5.56 -0.03
C GLU A 136 -20.63 6.43 -0.52
N LYS A 137 -20.02 6.03 -1.64
CA LYS A 137 -18.95 6.74 -2.36
C LYS A 137 -17.65 6.95 -1.57
N VAL A 138 -17.40 6.19 -0.50
CA VAL A 138 -16.11 6.20 0.18
C VAL A 138 -15.26 4.97 -0.20
N LEU A 139 -13.95 5.14 -0.20
CA LEU A 139 -13.01 4.04 -0.39
C LEU A 139 -12.92 3.21 0.88
N GLY A 140 -13.04 1.90 0.77
CA GLY A 140 -12.87 0.97 1.88
C GLY A 140 -13.25 -0.45 1.50
N ALA A 141 -13.20 -1.36 2.46
CA ALA A 141 -13.62 -2.74 2.32
C ALA A 141 -14.60 -3.11 3.45
N VAL A 142 -15.67 -3.80 3.10
CA VAL A 142 -16.70 -4.30 4.02
C VAL A 142 -16.11 -5.43 4.87
N ILE A 143 -16.47 -5.48 6.14
CA ILE A 143 -16.00 -6.49 7.09
C ILE A 143 -17.00 -7.64 7.18
N HIS A 144 -16.48 -8.87 7.10
CA HIS A 144 -17.26 -10.10 7.17
C HIS A 144 -16.83 -10.97 8.33
N ALA A 145 -17.73 -11.80 8.83
CA ALA A 145 -17.44 -12.81 9.84
C ALA A 145 -16.56 -13.93 9.23
N PRO A 146 -15.41 -14.25 9.83
CA PRO A 146 -14.54 -15.31 9.29
C PRO A 146 -15.08 -16.73 9.57
N PHE A 147 -15.98 -16.89 10.52
CA PHE A 147 -16.63 -18.15 10.91
C PHE A 147 -17.93 -17.87 11.68
N ALA A 148 -18.73 -18.90 11.91
CA ALA A 148 -19.94 -18.80 12.75
C ALA A 148 -19.53 -18.45 14.19
N ALA A 149 -20.09 -17.38 14.74
CA ALA A 149 -19.67 -16.81 16.01
C ALA A 149 -20.80 -16.12 16.76
N SER A 150 -20.59 -15.88 18.05
CA SER A 150 -21.33 -14.87 18.82
C SER A 150 -20.52 -13.58 18.90
N VAL A 151 -21.20 -12.46 18.80
CA VAL A 151 -20.59 -11.12 18.98
C VAL A 151 -20.45 -10.86 20.48
N ALA A 152 -19.22 -10.88 20.97
CA ALA A 152 -18.94 -10.66 22.39
C ALA A 152 -18.95 -9.18 22.77
N GLU A 153 -18.47 -8.32 21.86
CA GLU A 153 -18.32 -6.89 22.12
C GLU A 153 -18.32 -6.11 20.81
N VAL A 154 -18.88 -4.91 20.83
CA VAL A 154 -18.82 -3.92 19.74
C VAL A 154 -18.41 -2.60 20.33
N THR A 155 -17.34 -2.01 19.80
CA THR A 155 -16.84 -0.68 20.18
C THR A 155 -16.82 0.24 18.97
N ALA A 156 -16.45 1.49 19.16
CA ALA A 156 -16.26 2.43 18.06
C ALA A 156 -15.14 2.02 17.08
N ASN A 157 -14.22 1.12 17.49
CA ASN A 157 -13.03 0.80 16.71
C ASN A 157 -12.94 -0.68 16.28
N HIS A 158 -13.69 -1.58 16.92
CA HIS A 158 -13.58 -3.02 16.64
C HIS A 158 -14.83 -3.81 17.06
N ILE A 159 -14.96 -4.99 16.49
CA ILE A 159 -15.93 -6.03 16.84
C ILE A 159 -15.17 -7.24 17.37
N VAL A 160 -15.60 -7.80 18.48
CA VAL A 160 -15.02 -9.01 19.06
C VAL A 160 -15.96 -10.19 18.83
N LEU A 161 -15.46 -11.22 18.19
CA LEU A 161 -16.20 -12.46 17.94
C LEU A 161 -15.65 -13.61 18.78
N THR A 162 -16.54 -14.41 19.32
CA THR A 162 -16.23 -15.70 19.98
C THR A 162 -16.85 -16.82 19.15
N ARG A 163 -16.05 -17.79 18.76
CA ARG A 163 -16.48 -18.93 17.95
C ARG A 163 -17.52 -19.75 18.70
N LEU A 164 -18.56 -20.19 17.97
CA LEU A 164 -19.59 -21.10 18.49
C LEU A 164 -19.07 -22.52 18.62
#